data_df2b24acecf175eed6c80a565ceed93d
#
_entry.id   df2b24acecf175eed6c80a565ceed93d
#
_cell.length_a   1.000
_cell.length_b   1.000
_cell.length_c   1.000
_cell.angle_alpha   90.00
_cell.angle_beta   90.00
_cell.angle_gamma   90.00
#
_symmetry.space_group_name_H-M   'P 1'
#
loop_
_entity.id
_entity.type
_entity.pdbx_description
1 polymer ?
#
loop_
_entity_poly.entity_id
_entity_poly.type
_entity_poly.pdbx_seq_one_letter_code
_entity_poly.pdbx_strand_id
1 'polypeptide(L)'
;MLDVAIIGCGVIGAAAAYELSHYPLQTAIFEAENDVADCTTKANSAILHAGYDPEPGTRMARLNVEGSALAKEICARLDVPYLQCGSLVLALSPEELPHLQKLYENGIANGVPGIRLLSAEETLAMEPNLAPTVVGALYAPSAAIVSPWEFALAMAEVAVRNGVELHRSCPVTRIEKTAGGWALTTPSGIVETRYIINAAGVSAQAVHDMAAPHKFTIQPTRGEYYLLDKSEGSRVHHVIFQCPNENGKGVLVAPTVHGNLIVGPNADPVEGDDTACTAAGLAFVSAAARRSVPNIRFSESIRNFAGVRANVDTGDFVIGEAEGAPGFIDLAGMKSPGLSSAPAVAREAVKILEAHGDLPAPKADYRDGRTRVRFKELLPEEKARLIAKEPAYGRVICRCETITEGEILDALHEEIPATTIDGVKRRCGAGMGRCQGGFCGPRVLELISKTRGIDP
;
A
#
# COMPACT_ATOMS: atom_id res chain seq x y z
N MET A 1 31.25 1.06 1.15
CA MET A 1 30.47 -0.12 1.62
C MET A 1 29.30 0.41 2.40
N LEU A 2 28.09 0.02 2.07
CA LEU A 2 26.88 0.40 2.81
C LEU A 2 26.78 -0.35 4.14
N ASP A 3 26.05 0.24 5.10
CA ASP A 3 25.62 -0.50 6.28
C ASP A 3 24.43 -1.40 5.92
N VAL A 4 23.42 -0.87 5.23
CA VAL A 4 22.19 -1.59 4.87
C VAL A 4 21.82 -1.36 3.42
N ALA A 5 21.58 -2.44 2.67
CA ALA A 5 20.94 -2.43 1.36
C ALA A 5 19.50 -2.98 1.47
N ILE A 6 18.52 -2.21 1.04
CA ILE A 6 17.12 -2.62 0.98
C ILE A 6 16.76 -2.98 -0.46
N ILE A 7 16.24 -4.18 -0.70
CA ILE A 7 15.82 -4.63 -2.03
C ILE A 7 14.31 -4.51 -2.16
N GLY A 8 13.87 -3.60 -3.03
CA GLY A 8 12.48 -3.23 -3.27
C GLY A 8 12.02 -2.00 -2.47
N CYS A 9 11.26 -1.12 -3.14
CA CYS A 9 10.66 0.10 -2.57
C CYS A 9 9.12 0.09 -2.67
N GLY A 10 8.50 -1.08 -2.44
CA GLY A 10 7.11 -1.18 -2.06
C GLY A 10 6.89 -0.65 -0.64
N VAL A 11 5.67 -0.76 -0.11
CA VAL A 11 5.34 -0.24 1.24
C VAL A 11 6.23 -0.82 2.35
N ILE A 12 6.67 -2.07 2.23
CA ILE A 12 7.54 -2.72 3.23
C ILE A 12 8.95 -2.12 3.19
N GLY A 13 9.57 -2.04 2.00
CA GLY A 13 10.90 -1.45 1.86
C GLY A 13 10.93 0.04 2.17
N ALA A 14 9.89 0.79 1.79
CA ALA A 14 9.73 2.19 2.14
C ALA A 14 9.60 2.41 3.66
N ALA A 15 8.82 1.55 4.35
CA ALA A 15 8.71 1.60 5.81
C ALA A 15 10.03 1.23 6.50
N ALA A 16 10.75 0.20 6.00
CA ALA A 16 12.06 -0.17 6.53
C ALA A 16 13.09 0.97 6.36
N ALA A 17 13.10 1.61 5.19
CA ALA A 17 13.95 2.77 4.94
C ALA A 17 13.60 3.95 5.85
N TYR A 18 12.31 4.21 6.07
CA TYR A 18 11.82 5.26 6.97
C TYR A 18 12.31 5.03 8.41
N GLU A 19 12.11 3.84 8.97
CA GLU A 19 12.56 3.53 10.34
C GLU A 19 14.10 3.58 10.45
N LEU A 20 14.85 3.04 9.46
CA LEU A 20 16.30 3.09 9.46
C LEU A 20 16.87 4.50 9.24
N SER A 21 16.15 5.37 8.57
CA SER A 21 16.59 6.75 8.33
C SER A 21 16.71 7.59 9.59
N HIS A 22 16.15 7.13 10.71
CA HIS A 22 16.37 7.76 12.03
C HIS A 22 17.82 7.64 12.52
N TYR A 23 18.57 6.69 11.97
CA TYR A 23 19.93 6.37 12.42
C TYR A 23 20.97 6.83 11.39
N PRO A 24 22.20 7.20 11.83
CA PRO A 24 23.27 7.63 10.92
C PRO A 24 23.94 6.43 10.23
N LEU A 25 23.14 5.59 9.56
CA LEU A 25 23.56 4.45 8.75
C LEU A 25 23.65 4.84 7.27
N GLN A 26 24.68 4.29 6.58
CA GLN A 26 24.77 4.37 5.12
C GLN A 26 23.79 3.36 4.51
N THR A 27 22.58 3.81 4.22
CA THR A 27 21.49 2.97 3.73
C THR A 27 21.14 3.32 2.29
N ALA A 28 20.96 2.29 1.44
CA ALA A 28 20.48 2.46 0.07
C ALA A 28 19.32 1.51 -0.24
N ILE A 29 18.39 1.97 -1.08
CA ILE A 29 17.28 1.19 -1.62
C ILE A 29 17.56 0.90 -3.09
N PHE A 30 17.38 -0.36 -3.50
CA PHE A 30 17.48 -0.82 -4.89
C PHE A 30 16.08 -1.26 -5.36
N GLU A 31 15.45 -0.41 -6.19
CA GLU A 31 14.12 -0.65 -6.76
C GLU A 31 14.26 -1.05 -8.23
N ALA A 32 13.64 -2.18 -8.59
CA ALA A 32 13.68 -2.70 -9.95
C ALA A 32 12.88 -1.84 -10.93
N GLU A 33 11.77 -1.26 -10.46
CA GLU A 33 10.90 -0.43 -11.27
C GLU A 33 11.42 1.01 -11.41
N ASN A 34 10.83 1.76 -12.33
CA ASN A 34 11.20 3.15 -12.60
C ASN A 34 10.70 4.15 -11.52
N ASP A 35 9.88 3.69 -10.58
CA ASP A 35 9.35 4.50 -9.48
C ASP A 35 9.06 3.63 -8.26
N VAL A 36 8.89 4.25 -7.10
CA VAL A 36 8.52 3.59 -5.85
C VAL A 36 7.04 3.20 -5.84
N ALA A 37 6.68 2.22 -5.03
CA ALA A 37 5.30 1.75 -4.85
C ALA A 37 4.62 1.28 -6.15
N ASP A 38 5.36 0.79 -7.11
CA ASP A 38 4.85 0.56 -8.48
C ASP A 38 4.23 -0.82 -8.73
N CYS A 39 4.43 -1.81 -7.86
CA CYS A 39 3.84 -3.15 -7.97
C CYS A 39 2.58 -3.31 -7.10
N THR A 40 2.56 -4.31 -6.22
CA THR A 40 1.43 -4.65 -5.32
C THR A 40 0.97 -3.45 -4.48
N THR A 41 1.88 -2.55 -4.13
CA THR A 41 1.56 -1.38 -3.28
C THR A 41 0.58 -0.42 -3.96
N LYS A 42 0.63 -0.21 -5.26
CA LYS A 42 -0.35 0.65 -5.98
C LYS A 42 -1.65 -0.06 -6.33
N ALA A 43 -1.68 -1.40 -6.26
CA ALA A 43 -2.76 -2.21 -6.79
C ALA A 43 -3.31 -3.18 -5.72
N ASN A 44 -4.00 -2.63 -4.73
CA ASN A 44 -4.63 -3.36 -3.63
C ASN A 44 -5.93 -2.66 -3.20
N SER A 45 -6.56 -3.14 -2.12
CA SER A 45 -7.84 -2.63 -1.62
C SER A 45 -7.70 -1.34 -0.80
N ALA A 46 -6.50 -0.82 -0.58
CA ALA A 46 -6.23 0.40 0.19
C ALA A 46 -6.70 0.38 1.66
N ILE A 47 -6.81 -0.81 2.27
CA ILE A 47 -7.38 -1.00 3.60
C ILE A 47 -6.27 -1.20 4.64
N LEU A 48 -6.37 -0.46 5.73
CA LEU A 48 -5.69 -0.72 6.99
C LEU A 48 -6.61 -1.56 7.86
N HIS A 49 -6.35 -2.87 7.89
CA HIS A 49 -7.19 -3.86 8.57
C HIS A 49 -7.10 -3.71 10.09
N ALA A 50 -8.21 -3.96 10.79
CA ALA A 50 -8.28 -3.85 12.24
C ALA A 50 -7.48 -4.95 12.98
N GLY A 51 -7.37 -6.17 12.42
CA GLY A 51 -6.60 -7.26 13.02
C GLY A 51 -7.39 -8.47 13.51
N TYR A 52 -8.67 -8.60 13.16
CA TYR A 52 -9.53 -9.72 13.59
C TYR A 52 -9.39 -10.98 12.72
N ASP A 53 -8.88 -10.87 11.48
CA ASP A 53 -8.81 -11.99 10.52
C ASP A 53 -7.64 -12.95 10.79
N PRO A 54 -6.41 -12.49 11.11
CA PRO A 54 -5.31 -13.42 11.40
C PRO A 54 -5.53 -14.21 12.71
N GLU A 55 -5.10 -15.48 12.68
CA GLU A 55 -5.19 -16.36 13.85
C GLU A 55 -4.36 -15.80 15.01
N PRO A 56 -4.90 -15.82 16.26
CA PRO A 56 -4.19 -15.35 17.43
C PRO A 56 -2.85 -16.04 17.65
N GLY A 57 -1.87 -15.27 18.11
CA GLY A 57 -0.51 -15.77 18.35
C GLY A 57 0.42 -15.77 17.15
N THR A 58 -0.09 -15.49 15.93
CA THR A 58 0.76 -15.32 14.73
C THR A 58 1.44 -13.96 14.70
N ARG A 59 2.57 -13.86 13.97
CA ARG A 59 3.21 -12.56 13.70
C ARG A 59 2.26 -11.63 12.95
N MET A 60 1.53 -12.18 12.00
CA MET A 60 0.53 -11.44 11.20
C MET A 60 -0.53 -10.78 12.09
N ALA A 61 -1.04 -11.47 13.10
CA ALA A 61 -2.02 -10.92 14.05
C ALA A 61 -1.45 -9.73 14.84
N ARG A 62 -0.30 -9.93 15.49
CA ARG A 62 0.36 -8.90 16.29
C ARG A 62 0.73 -7.68 15.45
N LEU A 63 1.45 -7.91 14.34
CA LEU A 63 1.96 -6.83 13.50
C LEU A 63 0.86 -6.08 12.75
N ASN A 64 -0.31 -6.69 12.52
CA ASN A 64 -1.45 -5.98 11.96
C ASN A 64 -2.01 -4.94 12.94
N VAL A 65 -2.26 -5.31 14.18
CA VAL A 65 -2.82 -4.39 15.19
C VAL A 65 -1.83 -3.26 15.49
N GLU A 66 -0.56 -3.61 15.74
CA GLU A 66 0.51 -2.62 15.97
C GLU A 66 0.69 -1.69 14.76
N GLY A 67 0.78 -2.27 13.57
CA GLY A 67 1.03 -1.54 12.33
C GLY A 67 -0.11 -0.60 11.95
N SER A 68 -1.38 -1.01 12.15
CA SER A 68 -2.53 -0.13 11.93
C SER A 68 -2.54 1.10 12.83
N ALA A 69 -2.17 0.95 14.10
CA ALA A 69 -2.04 2.07 15.02
C ALA A 69 -0.92 3.03 14.57
N LEU A 70 0.26 2.49 14.24
CA LEU A 70 1.39 3.27 13.73
C LEU A 70 1.08 3.96 12.40
N ALA A 71 0.37 3.29 11.48
CA ALA A 71 0.01 3.85 10.18
C ALA A 71 -0.86 5.11 10.34
N LYS A 72 -1.78 5.14 11.31
CA LYS A 72 -2.59 6.32 11.62
C LYS A 72 -1.70 7.53 11.99
N GLU A 73 -0.72 7.31 12.85
CA GLU A 73 0.22 8.35 13.31
C GLU A 73 1.12 8.83 12.17
N ILE A 74 1.66 7.90 11.39
CA ILE A 74 2.52 8.21 10.23
C ILE A 74 1.73 8.98 9.18
N CYS A 75 0.51 8.55 8.85
CA CYS A 75 -0.33 9.26 7.89
C CYS A 75 -0.61 10.71 8.31
N ALA A 76 -0.91 10.94 9.60
CA ALA A 76 -1.11 12.29 10.12
C ALA A 76 0.16 13.16 10.05
N ARG A 77 1.32 12.59 10.35
CA ARG A 77 2.62 13.28 10.37
C ARG A 77 3.14 13.58 8.97
N LEU A 78 2.91 12.66 8.03
CA LEU A 78 3.40 12.75 6.65
C LEU A 78 2.36 13.25 5.65
N ASP A 79 1.25 13.78 6.14
CA ASP A 79 0.16 14.33 5.30
C ASP A 79 -0.30 13.34 4.22
N VAL A 80 -0.55 12.08 4.61
CA VAL A 80 -1.08 11.04 3.73
C VAL A 80 -2.60 10.95 3.89
N PRO A 81 -3.39 10.94 2.81
CA PRO A 81 -4.83 10.75 2.88
C PRO A 81 -5.19 9.46 3.62
N TYR A 82 -5.92 9.61 4.72
CA TYR A 82 -6.33 8.55 5.64
C TYR A 82 -7.76 8.81 6.14
N LEU A 83 -8.59 7.78 6.20
CA LEU A 83 -9.94 7.86 6.75
C LEU A 83 -10.24 6.62 7.60
N GLN A 84 -10.43 6.80 8.91
CA GLN A 84 -10.90 5.75 9.80
C GLN A 84 -12.42 5.62 9.64
N CYS A 85 -12.83 4.79 8.70
CA CYS A 85 -14.25 4.56 8.38
C CYS A 85 -14.83 3.31 9.04
N GLY A 86 -13.99 2.47 9.65
CA GLY A 86 -14.41 1.17 10.16
C GLY A 86 -14.68 0.12 9.06
N SER A 87 -14.90 -1.12 9.47
CA SER A 87 -15.26 -2.21 8.57
C SER A 87 -16.39 -3.07 9.13
N LEU A 88 -17.19 -3.64 8.22
CA LEU A 88 -18.25 -4.60 8.50
C LEU A 88 -17.96 -5.91 7.78
N VAL A 89 -17.92 -7.04 8.46
CA VAL A 89 -17.99 -8.36 7.85
C VAL A 89 -19.42 -8.83 7.94
N LEU A 90 -20.08 -9.00 6.80
CA LEU A 90 -21.52 -9.33 6.74
C LEU A 90 -21.74 -10.83 6.76
N ALA A 91 -22.69 -11.29 7.59
CA ALA A 91 -23.35 -12.56 7.40
C ALA A 91 -24.63 -12.36 6.57
N LEU A 92 -24.75 -13.09 5.46
CA LEU A 92 -25.88 -13.04 4.53
C LEU A 92 -26.85 -14.21 4.73
N SER A 93 -26.51 -15.14 5.62
CA SER A 93 -27.36 -16.24 6.06
C SER A 93 -27.05 -16.61 7.52
N PRO A 94 -28.00 -17.29 8.23
CA PRO A 94 -27.79 -17.72 9.61
C PRO A 94 -26.58 -18.67 9.77
N GLU A 95 -26.25 -19.45 8.74
CA GLU A 95 -25.15 -20.41 8.74
C GLU A 95 -23.77 -19.69 8.81
N GLU A 96 -23.72 -18.42 8.41
CA GLU A 96 -22.50 -17.60 8.46
C GLU A 96 -22.25 -16.95 9.85
N LEU A 97 -23.26 -16.91 10.74
CA LEU A 97 -23.13 -16.29 12.08
C LEU A 97 -22.03 -16.93 12.95
N PRO A 98 -21.82 -18.25 12.97
CA PRO A 98 -20.70 -18.84 13.72
C PRO A 98 -19.33 -18.34 13.24
N HIS A 99 -19.19 -18.00 11.95
CA HIS A 99 -17.95 -17.42 11.44
C HIS A 99 -17.71 -16.01 11.97
N LEU A 100 -18.76 -15.16 12.05
CA LEU A 100 -18.65 -13.84 12.69
C LEU A 100 -18.24 -13.97 14.15
N GLN A 101 -18.79 -14.94 14.87
CA GLN A 101 -18.43 -15.22 16.28
C GLN A 101 -16.93 -15.57 16.39
N LYS A 102 -16.43 -16.46 15.52
CA LYS A 102 -15.00 -16.80 15.49
C LYS A 102 -14.11 -15.58 15.23
N LEU A 103 -14.45 -14.75 14.24
CA LEU A 103 -13.71 -13.53 13.94
C LEU A 103 -13.74 -12.53 15.10
N TYR A 104 -14.88 -12.43 15.81
CA TYR A 104 -14.98 -11.61 17.01
C TYR A 104 -14.03 -12.10 18.12
N GLU A 105 -14.01 -13.41 18.39
CA GLU A 105 -13.13 -14.02 19.38
C GLU A 105 -11.65 -13.82 19.01
N ASN A 106 -11.28 -14.02 17.74
CA ASN A 106 -9.94 -13.70 17.25
C ASN A 106 -9.61 -12.22 17.47
N GLY A 107 -10.54 -11.33 17.16
CA GLY A 107 -10.34 -9.89 17.33
C GLY A 107 -10.12 -9.48 18.78
N ILE A 108 -10.87 -10.05 19.72
CA ILE A 108 -10.66 -9.86 21.17
C ILE A 108 -9.27 -10.38 21.58
N ALA A 109 -8.90 -11.59 21.15
CA ALA A 109 -7.60 -12.19 21.48
C ALA A 109 -6.42 -11.40 20.89
N ASN A 110 -6.58 -10.83 19.71
CA ASN A 110 -5.58 -9.99 19.03
C ASN A 110 -5.53 -8.55 19.57
N GLY A 111 -6.47 -8.15 20.46
CA GLY A 111 -6.52 -6.81 21.01
C GLY A 111 -7.11 -5.74 20.10
N VAL A 112 -8.01 -6.12 19.15
CA VAL A 112 -8.68 -5.16 18.26
C VAL A 112 -9.60 -4.23 19.04
N PRO A 113 -9.37 -2.90 19.03
CA PRO A 113 -10.15 -2.00 19.87
C PRO A 113 -11.58 -1.81 19.35
N GLY A 114 -12.56 -1.89 20.27
CA GLY A 114 -13.96 -1.55 20.00
C GLY A 114 -14.70 -2.52 19.07
N ILE A 115 -14.15 -3.70 18.79
CA ILE A 115 -14.78 -4.72 17.95
C ILE A 115 -16.07 -5.23 18.61
N ARG A 116 -17.14 -5.42 17.82
CA ARG A 116 -18.42 -5.91 18.32
C ARG A 116 -19.25 -6.59 17.23
N LEU A 117 -20.14 -7.48 17.66
CA LEU A 117 -21.17 -8.06 16.80
C LEU A 117 -22.38 -7.12 16.73
N LEU A 118 -22.99 -7.02 15.56
CA LEU A 118 -24.20 -6.24 15.29
C LEU A 118 -25.33 -7.14 14.84
N SER A 119 -26.55 -6.79 15.24
CA SER A 119 -27.78 -7.35 14.67
C SER A 119 -27.97 -6.89 13.20
N ALA A 120 -28.91 -7.54 12.50
CA ALA A 120 -29.34 -7.10 11.16
C ALA A 120 -29.85 -5.66 11.16
N GLU A 121 -30.66 -5.30 12.16
CA GLU A 121 -31.24 -3.96 12.29
C GLU A 121 -30.15 -2.89 12.48
N GLU A 122 -29.22 -3.11 13.41
CA GLU A 122 -28.08 -2.20 13.64
C GLU A 122 -27.21 -2.06 12.38
N THR A 123 -26.93 -3.17 11.70
CA THR A 123 -26.13 -3.19 10.47
C THR A 123 -26.78 -2.40 9.35
N LEU A 124 -28.07 -2.62 9.11
CA LEU A 124 -28.83 -1.92 8.05
C LEU A 124 -29.08 -0.43 8.40
N ALA A 125 -29.14 -0.09 9.70
CA ALA A 125 -29.21 1.31 10.11
C ALA A 125 -27.86 2.05 9.84
N MET A 126 -26.72 1.38 10.01
CA MET A 126 -25.41 1.94 9.70
C MET A 126 -25.16 2.06 8.19
N GLU A 127 -25.62 1.08 7.41
CA GLU A 127 -25.41 0.99 5.95
C GLU A 127 -26.72 0.67 5.23
N PRO A 128 -27.55 1.66 4.94
CA PRO A 128 -28.90 1.46 4.35
C PRO A 128 -28.89 0.86 2.93
N ASN A 129 -27.75 0.89 2.24
CA ASN A 129 -27.63 0.37 0.86
C ASN A 129 -27.22 -1.11 0.82
N LEU A 130 -27.09 -1.78 1.96
CA LEU A 130 -26.82 -3.22 2.01
C LEU A 130 -28.03 -4.05 1.56
N ALA A 131 -27.75 -5.28 1.19
CA ALA A 131 -28.79 -6.25 0.83
C ALA A 131 -29.70 -6.55 2.05
N PRO A 132 -31.02 -6.69 1.86
CA PRO A 132 -31.95 -7.00 2.94
C PRO A 132 -31.78 -8.42 3.51
N THR A 133 -30.95 -9.24 2.88
CA THR A 133 -30.58 -10.59 3.33
C THR A 133 -29.53 -10.59 4.45
N VAL A 134 -29.00 -9.44 4.84
CA VAL A 134 -28.04 -9.32 5.96
C VAL A 134 -28.73 -9.77 7.27
N VAL A 135 -28.12 -10.74 7.96
CA VAL A 135 -28.61 -11.29 9.24
C VAL A 135 -27.77 -10.81 10.43
N GLY A 136 -26.63 -10.21 10.20
CA GLY A 136 -25.75 -9.63 11.21
C GLY A 136 -24.40 -9.24 10.63
N ALA A 137 -23.58 -8.57 11.44
CA ALA A 137 -22.23 -8.19 11.04
C ALA A 137 -21.26 -8.20 12.21
N LEU A 138 -19.96 -8.33 11.89
CA LEU A 138 -18.86 -7.98 12.79
C LEU A 138 -18.40 -6.55 12.43
N TYR A 139 -18.47 -5.64 13.39
CA TYR A 139 -18.01 -4.27 13.24
C TYR A 139 -16.66 -4.05 13.91
N ALA A 140 -15.70 -3.54 13.15
CA ALA A 140 -14.38 -3.15 13.65
C ALA A 140 -14.13 -1.65 13.38
N PRO A 141 -14.34 -0.77 14.37
CA PRO A 141 -14.27 0.69 14.20
C PRO A 141 -12.84 1.20 13.93
N SER A 142 -11.83 0.44 14.27
CA SER A 142 -10.41 0.81 14.06
C SER A 142 -9.92 0.60 12.63
N ALA A 143 -10.67 -0.12 11.79
CA ALA A 143 -10.32 -0.26 10.39
C ALA A 143 -10.36 1.09 9.65
N ALA A 144 -9.47 1.27 8.69
CA ALA A 144 -9.33 2.51 7.95
C ALA A 144 -9.03 2.24 6.47
N ILE A 145 -9.11 3.30 5.67
CA ILE A 145 -8.62 3.32 4.29
C ILE A 145 -7.55 4.39 4.14
N VAL A 146 -6.64 4.20 3.20
CA VAL A 146 -5.46 5.05 2.99
C VAL A 146 -5.17 5.19 1.49
N SER A 147 -4.39 6.21 1.08
CA SER A 147 -3.75 6.19 -0.23
C SER A 147 -2.50 5.31 -0.17
N PRO A 148 -2.50 4.07 -0.68
CA PRO A 148 -1.43 3.11 -0.40
C PRO A 148 -0.11 3.50 -1.06
N TRP A 149 -0.15 4.08 -2.27
CA TRP A 149 1.06 4.58 -2.95
C TRP A 149 1.61 5.84 -2.29
N GLU A 150 0.74 6.77 -1.83
CA GLU A 150 1.19 7.96 -1.10
C GLU A 150 1.79 7.58 0.26
N PHE A 151 1.25 6.56 0.93
CA PHE A 151 1.76 6.06 2.19
C PHE A 151 3.21 5.54 2.05
N ALA A 152 3.46 4.72 1.03
CA ALA A 152 4.82 4.23 0.74
C ALA A 152 5.74 5.36 0.27
N LEU A 153 5.27 6.22 -0.65
CA LEU A 153 6.05 7.33 -1.19
C LEU A 153 6.45 8.32 -0.08
N ALA A 154 5.51 8.67 0.80
CA ALA A 154 5.79 9.62 1.90
C ALA A 154 6.88 9.11 2.84
N MET A 155 6.85 7.83 3.21
CA MET A 155 7.89 7.20 4.02
C MET A 155 9.25 7.18 3.27
N ALA A 156 9.24 6.83 1.98
CA ALA A 156 10.45 6.82 1.17
C ALA A 156 11.05 8.23 0.98
N GLU A 157 10.23 9.26 0.75
CA GLU A 157 10.67 10.66 0.62
C GLU A 157 11.33 11.17 1.90
N VAL A 158 10.74 10.88 3.06
CA VAL A 158 11.34 11.23 4.35
C VAL A 158 12.66 10.48 4.56
N ALA A 159 12.75 9.21 4.17
CA ALA A 159 13.98 8.44 4.25
C ALA A 159 15.09 9.06 3.37
N VAL A 160 14.78 9.42 2.13
CA VAL A 160 15.72 10.09 1.20
C VAL A 160 16.16 11.45 1.74
N ARG A 161 15.23 12.26 2.25
CA ARG A 161 15.53 13.55 2.89
C ARG A 161 16.50 13.42 4.06
N ASN A 162 16.48 12.29 4.74
CA ASN A 162 17.35 11.97 5.86
C ASN A 162 18.59 11.12 5.48
N GLY A 163 18.92 11.07 4.19
CA GLY A 163 20.19 10.55 3.70
C GLY A 163 20.18 9.10 3.21
N VAL A 164 19.00 8.47 3.06
CA VAL A 164 18.91 7.17 2.39
C VAL A 164 19.03 7.38 0.89
N GLU A 165 19.92 6.63 0.23
CA GLU A 165 20.04 6.64 -1.22
C GLU A 165 18.93 5.81 -1.88
N LEU A 166 18.37 6.27 -3.02
CA LEU A 166 17.38 5.53 -3.80
C LEU A 166 17.85 5.32 -5.23
N HIS A 167 18.01 4.07 -5.62
CA HIS A 167 18.35 3.63 -6.96
C HIS A 167 17.12 3.00 -7.63
N ARG A 168 16.48 3.72 -8.57
CA ARG A 168 15.35 3.24 -9.38
C ARG A 168 15.83 2.63 -10.69
N SER A 169 15.03 1.76 -11.31
CA SER A 169 15.43 0.97 -12.48
C SER A 169 16.74 0.22 -12.23
N CYS A 170 16.88 -0.29 -11.02
CA CYS A 170 18.12 -0.89 -10.51
C CYS A 170 17.85 -2.27 -9.88
N PRO A 171 17.45 -3.28 -10.68
CA PRO A 171 17.24 -4.63 -10.18
C PRO A 171 18.53 -5.24 -9.64
N VAL A 172 18.45 -5.88 -8.48
CA VAL A 172 19.51 -6.75 -7.96
C VAL A 172 19.41 -8.11 -8.66
N THR A 173 20.45 -8.52 -9.38
CA THR A 173 20.43 -9.73 -10.20
C THR A 173 21.26 -10.88 -9.62
N ARG A 174 22.14 -10.59 -8.64
CA ARG A 174 22.97 -11.57 -7.95
C ARG A 174 23.35 -11.05 -6.57
N ILE A 175 23.44 -11.97 -5.62
CA ILE A 175 23.88 -11.71 -4.24
C ILE A 175 24.95 -12.73 -3.89
N GLU A 176 26.09 -12.27 -3.38
CA GLU A 176 27.21 -13.12 -2.99
C GLU A 176 27.72 -12.73 -1.60
N LYS A 177 28.07 -13.74 -0.80
CA LYS A 177 28.66 -13.50 0.51
C LYS A 177 30.12 -13.06 0.36
N THR A 178 30.53 -12.06 1.13
CA THR A 178 31.90 -11.54 1.22
C THR A 178 32.46 -11.70 2.63
N ALA A 179 33.72 -11.38 2.83
CA ALA A 179 34.32 -11.40 4.15
C ALA A 179 33.72 -10.35 5.12
N GLY A 180 33.19 -9.25 4.58
CA GLY A 180 32.63 -8.14 5.37
C GLY A 180 31.09 -7.99 5.31
N GLY A 181 30.39 -8.95 4.72
CA GLY A 181 28.94 -8.89 4.49
C GLY A 181 28.53 -9.47 3.14
N TRP A 182 28.03 -8.66 2.24
CA TRP A 182 27.40 -9.06 0.99
C TRP A 182 27.82 -8.17 -0.19
N ALA A 183 27.85 -8.74 -1.38
CA ALA A 183 28.02 -8.04 -2.65
C ALA A 183 26.76 -8.22 -3.52
N LEU A 184 26.15 -7.12 -3.94
CA LEU A 184 24.98 -7.09 -4.81
C LEU A 184 25.41 -6.68 -6.21
N THR A 185 25.04 -7.47 -7.23
CA THR A 185 25.21 -7.11 -8.63
C THR A 185 24.00 -6.33 -9.12
N THR A 186 24.23 -5.12 -9.61
CA THR A 186 23.22 -4.20 -10.15
C THR A 186 23.63 -3.71 -11.55
N PRO A 187 22.75 -3.09 -12.34
CA PRO A 187 23.10 -2.47 -13.60
C PRO A 187 24.19 -1.39 -13.47
N SER A 188 24.31 -0.76 -12.33
CA SER A 188 25.32 0.27 -12.04
C SER A 188 26.65 -0.29 -11.53
N GLY A 189 26.77 -1.60 -11.41
CA GLY A 189 27.97 -2.28 -10.90
C GLY A 189 27.72 -3.08 -9.62
N ILE A 190 28.81 -3.47 -8.96
CA ILE A 190 28.76 -4.23 -7.71
C ILE A 190 28.73 -3.26 -6.53
N VAL A 191 27.80 -3.51 -5.59
CA VAL A 191 27.63 -2.74 -4.36
C VAL A 191 27.87 -3.66 -3.16
N GLU A 192 28.78 -3.25 -2.27
CA GLU A 192 29.05 -3.99 -1.03
C GLU A 192 28.24 -3.40 0.14
N THR A 193 27.71 -4.28 0.98
CA THR A 193 26.88 -3.91 2.15
C THR A 193 27.11 -4.89 3.30
N ARG A 194 26.92 -4.43 4.55
CA ARG A 194 26.95 -5.31 5.73
C ARG A 194 25.67 -6.12 5.87
N TYR A 195 24.53 -5.47 5.71
CA TYR A 195 23.18 -6.06 5.85
C TYR A 195 22.39 -5.92 4.57
N ILE A 196 21.54 -6.92 4.30
CA ILE A 196 20.51 -6.87 3.26
C ILE A 196 19.14 -7.00 3.93
N ILE A 197 18.20 -6.15 3.52
CA ILE A 197 16.77 -6.30 3.82
C ILE A 197 16.04 -6.68 2.53
N ASN A 198 15.56 -7.90 2.46
CA ASN A 198 14.76 -8.40 1.34
C ASN A 198 13.29 -7.99 1.51
N ALA A 199 12.88 -6.93 0.83
CA ALA A 199 11.50 -6.43 0.77
C ALA A 199 10.92 -6.49 -0.66
N ALA A 200 11.36 -7.48 -1.46
CA ALA A 200 11.10 -7.59 -2.90
C ALA A 200 9.69 -8.11 -3.27
N GLY A 201 8.76 -8.17 -2.32
CA GLY A 201 7.35 -8.51 -2.58
C GLY A 201 7.17 -9.87 -3.23
N VAL A 202 6.60 -9.94 -4.44
CA VAL A 202 6.39 -11.20 -5.20
C VAL A 202 7.73 -11.86 -5.56
N SER A 203 8.79 -11.09 -5.73
CA SER A 203 10.13 -11.58 -6.05
C SER A 203 10.95 -11.95 -4.81
N ALA A 204 10.41 -11.85 -3.59
CA ALA A 204 11.18 -12.05 -2.36
C ALA A 204 11.78 -13.46 -2.24
N GLN A 205 11.11 -14.49 -2.72
CA GLN A 205 11.67 -15.86 -2.79
C GLN A 205 12.90 -15.90 -3.69
N ALA A 206 12.81 -15.37 -4.90
CA ALA A 206 13.94 -15.39 -5.84
C ALA A 206 15.15 -14.62 -5.29
N VAL A 207 14.93 -13.52 -4.56
CA VAL A 207 15.99 -12.78 -3.88
C VAL A 207 16.57 -13.56 -2.70
N HIS A 208 15.73 -14.25 -1.91
CA HIS A 208 16.18 -15.15 -0.84
C HIS A 208 17.08 -16.26 -1.37
N ASP A 209 16.65 -16.94 -2.44
CA ASP A 209 17.34 -18.08 -3.04
C ASP A 209 18.71 -17.71 -3.67
N MET A 210 19.01 -16.39 -3.86
CA MET A 210 20.34 -15.93 -4.26
C MET A 210 21.34 -15.94 -3.08
N ALA A 211 20.86 -15.87 -1.83
CA ALA A 211 21.70 -15.65 -0.65
C ALA A 211 21.71 -16.82 0.33
N ALA A 212 20.64 -17.63 0.37
CA ALA A 212 20.41 -18.68 1.34
C ALA A 212 19.75 -19.90 0.71
N PRO A 213 19.80 -21.10 1.38
CA PRO A 213 19.04 -22.25 0.95
C PRO A 213 17.53 -21.98 0.93
N HIS A 214 16.84 -22.52 -0.07
CA HIS A 214 15.38 -22.36 -0.22
C HIS A 214 14.63 -22.67 1.08
N LYS A 215 13.75 -21.75 1.51
CA LYS A 215 13.06 -21.84 2.80
C LYS A 215 11.55 -21.68 2.71
N PHE A 216 11.06 -20.90 1.75
CA PHE A 216 9.65 -20.62 1.55
C PHE A 216 9.34 -20.41 0.07
N THR A 217 8.10 -20.70 -0.31
CA THR A 217 7.63 -20.52 -1.68
C THR A 217 6.58 -19.43 -1.74
N ILE A 218 6.80 -18.43 -2.60
CA ILE A 218 5.77 -17.43 -2.91
C ILE A 218 4.75 -18.06 -3.88
N GLN A 219 3.49 -17.98 -3.52
CA GLN A 219 2.33 -18.45 -4.30
C GLN A 219 1.50 -17.23 -4.76
N PRO A 220 1.83 -16.62 -5.90
CA PRO A 220 1.17 -15.40 -6.34
C PRO A 220 -0.32 -15.62 -6.60
N THR A 221 -1.16 -14.69 -6.13
CA THR A 221 -2.58 -14.65 -6.49
C THR A 221 -2.97 -13.27 -6.96
N ARG A 222 -3.62 -13.21 -8.12
CA ARG A 222 -4.15 -11.99 -8.71
C ARG A 222 -5.50 -11.63 -8.08
N GLY A 223 -5.69 -10.35 -7.78
CA GLY A 223 -6.97 -9.78 -7.41
C GLY A 223 -7.35 -8.68 -8.38
N GLU A 224 -8.51 -8.83 -9.02
CA GLU A 224 -9.04 -7.89 -10.00
C GLU A 224 -10.09 -6.98 -9.38
N TYR A 225 -10.11 -5.70 -9.78
CA TYR A 225 -10.92 -4.66 -9.17
C TYR A 225 -11.64 -3.80 -10.20
N TYR A 226 -12.82 -3.30 -9.81
CA TYR A 226 -13.42 -2.11 -10.38
C TYR A 226 -13.11 -0.89 -9.51
N LEU A 227 -12.72 0.21 -10.14
CA LEU A 227 -12.74 1.54 -9.55
C LEU A 227 -13.89 2.32 -10.20
N LEU A 228 -14.88 2.68 -9.38
CA LEU A 228 -16.05 3.41 -9.84
C LEU A 228 -15.88 4.92 -9.59
N ASP A 229 -16.58 5.71 -10.38
CA ASP A 229 -16.60 7.16 -10.28
C ASP A 229 -17.10 7.65 -8.90
N LYS A 230 -16.78 8.88 -8.56
CA LYS A 230 -17.21 9.53 -7.30
C LYS A 230 -18.72 9.61 -7.14
N SER A 231 -19.49 9.49 -8.24
CA SER A 231 -20.95 9.38 -8.19
C SER A 231 -21.44 8.10 -7.48
N GLU A 232 -20.56 7.09 -7.31
CA GLU A 232 -20.82 5.88 -6.52
C GLU A 232 -20.09 5.92 -5.15
N GLY A 233 -19.26 6.92 -4.88
CA GLY A 233 -18.37 6.98 -3.71
C GLY A 233 -19.08 6.96 -2.35
N SER A 234 -20.34 7.44 -2.30
CA SER A 234 -21.18 7.43 -1.09
C SER A 234 -22.10 6.20 -1.02
N ARG A 235 -21.88 5.18 -1.83
CA ARG A 235 -22.70 3.96 -1.85
C ARG A 235 -22.62 3.20 -0.53
N VAL A 236 -21.43 3.18 0.08
CA VAL A 236 -21.18 2.69 1.42
C VAL A 236 -20.25 3.65 2.16
N HIS A 237 -20.34 3.70 3.49
CA HIS A 237 -19.51 4.55 4.35
C HIS A 237 -18.40 3.78 5.07
N HIS A 238 -18.56 2.47 5.20
CA HIS A 238 -17.60 1.55 5.82
C HIS A 238 -17.01 0.61 4.76
N VAL A 239 -15.91 -0.05 5.11
CA VAL A 239 -15.41 -1.17 4.31
C VAL A 239 -16.32 -2.37 4.52
N ILE A 240 -16.96 -2.85 3.47
CA ILE A 240 -17.89 -3.96 3.51
C ILE A 240 -17.20 -5.24 3.04
N PHE A 241 -17.06 -6.23 3.91
CA PHE A 241 -16.61 -7.57 3.61
C PHE A 241 -17.77 -8.56 3.64
N GLN A 242 -17.63 -9.66 2.95
CA GLN A 242 -18.49 -10.85 3.08
C GLN A 242 -17.79 -11.88 3.96
N CYS A 243 -18.57 -12.74 4.64
CA CYS A 243 -18.00 -13.94 5.22
C CYS A 243 -17.32 -14.78 4.15
N PRO A 244 -16.14 -15.37 4.42
CA PRO A 244 -15.52 -16.33 3.54
C PRO A 244 -16.47 -17.50 3.22
N ASN A 245 -16.39 -18.00 2.00
CA ASN A 245 -17.08 -19.19 1.57
C ASN A 245 -16.10 -20.11 0.83
N GLU A 246 -16.59 -21.21 0.26
CA GLU A 246 -15.80 -22.15 -0.54
C GLU A 246 -14.98 -21.51 -1.67
N ASN A 247 -15.37 -20.32 -2.14
CA ASN A 247 -14.67 -19.55 -3.18
C ASN A 247 -13.69 -18.51 -2.62
N GLY A 248 -13.39 -18.52 -1.31
CA GLY A 248 -12.43 -17.64 -0.64
C GLY A 248 -13.04 -16.54 0.23
N LYS A 249 -12.27 -15.46 0.49
CA LYS A 249 -12.62 -14.38 1.43
C LYS A 249 -13.82 -13.49 1.01
N GLY A 250 -14.43 -13.74 -0.13
CA GLY A 250 -15.48 -12.90 -0.71
C GLY A 250 -14.94 -11.60 -1.31
N VAL A 251 -15.82 -10.90 -2.01
CA VAL A 251 -15.54 -9.61 -2.66
C VAL A 251 -15.93 -8.49 -1.70
N LEU A 252 -15.06 -7.51 -1.54
CA LEU A 252 -15.34 -6.32 -0.74
C LEU A 252 -15.90 -5.17 -1.60
N VAL A 253 -16.61 -4.27 -0.93
CA VAL A 253 -17.05 -2.97 -1.44
C VAL A 253 -16.59 -1.91 -0.44
N ALA A 254 -15.79 -0.93 -0.88
CA ALA A 254 -15.25 0.07 0.04
C ALA A 254 -15.20 1.46 -0.59
N PRO A 255 -15.38 2.53 0.21
CA PRO A 255 -15.04 3.87 -0.22
C PRO A 255 -13.52 3.99 -0.40
N THR A 256 -13.07 5.02 -1.10
CA THR A 256 -11.65 5.39 -1.15
C THR A 256 -11.44 6.77 -0.53
N VAL A 257 -10.22 7.05 -0.08
CA VAL A 257 -9.86 8.38 0.46
C VAL A 257 -10.00 9.52 -0.55
N HIS A 258 -10.13 9.18 -1.83
CA HIS A 258 -10.34 10.15 -2.92
C HIS A 258 -11.80 10.29 -3.35
N GLY A 259 -12.74 9.62 -2.65
CA GLY A 259 -14.18 9.72 -2.88
C GLY A 259 -14.73 8.81 -3.97
N ASN A 260 -13.96 7.84 -4.44
CA ASN A 260 -14.42 6.79 -5.36
C ASN A 260 -14.97 5.57 -4.60
N LEU A 261 -15.56 4.62 -5.30
CA LEU A 261 -15.88 3.31 -4.78
C LEU A 261 -14.97 2.26 -5.42
N ILE A 262 -14.34 1.41 -4.60
CA ILE A 262 -13.57 0.26 -5.06
C ILE A 262 -14.35 -1.02 -4.79
N VAL A 263 -14.39 -1.94 -5.78
CA VAL A 263 -15.07 -3.22 -5.70
C VAL A 263 -14.15 -4.33 -6.18
N GLY A 264 -13.98 -5.34 -5.39
CA GLY A 264 -13.07 -6.47 -5.62
C GLY A 264 -12.46 -6.92 -4.30
N PRO A 265 -11.44 -7.78 -4.33
CA PRO A 265 -10.97 -8.52 -5.48
C PRO A 265 -11.55 -9.95 -5.57
N ASN A 266 -11.29 -10.62 -6.68
CA ASN A 266 -11.19 -12.08 -6.73
C ASN A 266 -9.82 -12.56 -6.20
N ALA A 267 -9.52 -13.87 -6.34
CA ALA A 267 -8.27 -14.46 -5.86
C ALA A 267 -7.87 -15.63 -6.77
N ASP A 268 -7.38 -15.31 -7.96
CA ASP A 268 -6.96 -16.31 -8.94
C ASP A 268 -5.45 -16.59 -8.83
N PRO A 269 -5.01 -17.85 -8.72
CA PRO A 269 -3.59 -18.20 -8.85
C PRO A 269 -3.04 -17.73 -10.18
N VAL A 270 -1.83 -17.16 -10.16
CA VAL A 270 -1.12 -16.71 -11.38
C VAL A 270 0.35 -17.05 -11.30
N GLU A 271 1.01 -17.05 -12.44
CA GLU A 271 2.47 -17.13 -12.50
C GLU A 271 3.08 -15.73 -12.48
N GLY A 272 4.12 -15.53 -11.68
CA GLY A 272 4.85 -14.26 -11.59
C GLY A 272 3.97 -13.09 -11.13
N ASP A 273 4.00 -12.00 -11.89
CA ASP A 273 3.35 -10.72 -11.59
C ASP A 273 2.23 -10.35 -12.59
N ASP A 274 1.57 -11.34 -13.19
CA ASP A 274 0.49 -11.12 -14.16
C ASP A 274 -0.65 -10.28 -13.56
N THR A 275 -0.76 -9.03 -14.03
CA THR A 275 -1.78 -8.04 -13.62
C THR A 275 -2.87 -7.81 -14.68
N ALA A 276 -3.04 -8.73 -15.63
CA ALA A 276 -4.10 -8.63 -16.62
C ALA A 276 -5.49 -8.77 -15.97
N CYS A 277 -6.42 -7.87 -16.29
CA CYS A 277 -7.82 -8.05 -15.93
C CYS A 277 -8.52 -8.95 -16.94
N THR A 278 -9.33 -9.89 -16.45
CA THR A 278 -10.08 -10.85 -17.28
C THR A 278 -11.58 -10.58 -17.25
N ALA A 279 -12.27 -10.89 -18.34
CA ALA A 279 -13.74 -10.76 -18.38
C ALA A 279 -14.41 -11.67 -17.34
N ALA A 280 -13.87 -12.88 -17.13
CA ALA A 280 -14.40 -13.83 -16.14
C ALA A 280 -14.21 -13.33 -14.69
N GLY A 281 -13.01 -12.85 -14.35
CA GLY A 281 -12.71 -12.32 -13.01
C GLY A 281 -13.56 -11.09 -12.69
N LEU A 282 -13.69 -10.15 -13.62
CA LEU A 282 -14.52 -8.97 -13.45
C LEU A 282 -16.02 -9.33 -13.36
N ALA A 283 -16.52 -10.30 -14.14
CA ALA A 283 -17.89 -10.80 -14.02
C ALA A 283 -18.14 -11.43 -12.64
N PHE A 284 -17.20 -12.24 -12.13
CA PHE A 284 -17.26 -12.81 -10.78
C PHE A 284 -17.33 -11.69 -9.72
N VAL A 285 -16.42 -10.71 -9.79
CA VAL A 285 -16.36 -9.59 -8.84
C VAL A 285 -17.68 -8.82 -8.81
N SER A 286 -18.25 -8.50 -9.98
CA SER A 286 -19.50 -7.74 -10.04
C SER A 286 -20.71 -8.53 -9.52
N ALA A 287 -20.78 -9.84 -9.79
CA ALA A 287 -21.85 -10.71 -9.29
C ALA A 287 -21.76 -10.88 -7.77
N ALA A 288 -20.57 -11.15 -7.25
CA ALA A 288 -20.33 -11.33 -5.81
C ALA A 288 -20.61 -10.06 -5.01
N ALA A 289 -20.18 -8.88 -5.48
CA ALA A 289 -20.41 -7.59 -4.82
C ALA A 289 -21.91 -7.27 -4.67
N ARG A 290 -22.74 -7.60 -5.65
CA ARG A 290 -24.20 -7.37 -5.59
C ARG A 290 -24.90 -8.18 -4.51
N ARG A 291 -24.30 -9.23 -4.00
CA ARG A 291 -24.81 -9.98 -2.85
C ARG A 291 -24.82 -9.13 -1.59
N SER A 292 -23.83 -8.24 -1.43
CA SER A 292 -23.73 -7.32 -0.28
C SER A 292 -24.40 -5.97 -0.55
N VAL A 293 -24.18 -5.42 -1.74
CA VAL A 293 -24.65 -4.08 -2.15
C VAL A 293 -25.31 -4.19 -3.53
N PRO A 294 -26.62 -4.48 -3.59
CA PRO A 294 -27.32 -4.83 -4.84
C PRO A 294 -27.29 -3.75 -5.92
N ASN A 295 -27.32 -2.48 -5.52
CA ASN A 295 -27.58 -1.34 -6.40
C ASN A 295 -26.30 -0.64 -6.89
N ILE A 296 -25.15 -1.34 -6.94
CA ILE A 296 -23.92 -0.79 -7.52
C ILE A 296 -24.06 -0.61 -9.02
N ARG A 297 -23.78 0.60 -9.51
CA ARG A 297 -23.82 0.92 -10.96
C ARG A 297 -22.43 0.71 -11.58
N PHE A 298 -22.14 -0.51 -12.02
CA PHE A 298 -20.88 -0.86 -12.68
C PHE A 298 -20.66 -0.12 -14.02
N SER A 299 -21.70 0.49 -14.61
CA SER A 299 -21.57 1.42 -15.75
C SER A 299 -20.79 2.69 -15.42
N GLU A 300 -20.65 3.02 -14.13
CA GLU A 300 -19.83 4.13 -13.65
C GLU A 300 -18.34 3.72 -13.42
N SER A 301 -17.92 2.55 -13.92
CA SER A 301 -16.52 2.16 -13.86
C SER A 301 -15.66 3.13 -14.66
N ILE A 302 -14.65 3.70 -14.00
CA ILE A 302 -13.67 4.58 -14.63
C ILE A 302 -12.36 3.84 -14.92
N ARG A 303 -12.10 2.73 -14.21
CA ARG A 303 -10.92 1.91 -14.39
C ARG A 303 -11.13 0.50 -13.83
N ASN A 304 -10.54 -0.49 -14.51
CA ASN A 304 -10.29 -1.81 -13.98
C ASN A 304 -8.78 -1.97 -13.77
N PHE A 305 -8.38 -2.66 -12.72
CA PHE A 305 -6.98 -2.96 -12.46
C PHE A 305 -6.85 -4.28 -11.69
N ALA A 306 -5.68 -4.86 -11.71
CA ALA A 306 -5.37 -6.02 -10.91
C ALA A 306 -4.03 -5.82 -10.17
N GLY A 307 -3.89 -6.52 -9.05
CA GLY A 307 -2.65 -6.57 -8.29
C GLY A 307 -2.37 -8.00 -7.84
N VAL A 308 -1.09 -8.32 -7.72
CA VAL A 308 -0.63 -9.66 -7.32
C VAL A 308 -0.21 -9.66 -5.86
N ARG A 309 -0.76 -10.60 -5.08
CA ARG A 309 -0.43 -10.81 -3.67
C ARG A 309 0.72 -11.79 -3.54
N ALA A 310 1.69 -11.46 -2.72
CA ALA A 310 2.81 -12.34 -2.36
C ALA A 310 2.38 -13.29 -1.21
N ASN A 311 1.49 -14.26 -1.51
CA ASN A 311 1.18 -15.28 -0.51
C ASN A 311 2.39 -16.19 -0.33
N VAL A 312 2.52 -16.79 0.85
CA VAL A 312 3.61 -17.70 1.20
C VAL A 312 3.05 -19.00 1.76
N ASP A 313 3.71 -20.09 1.47
CA ASP A 313 3.32 -21.45 1.90
C ASP A 313 3.40 -21.68 3.41
N THR A 314 4.21 -20.90 4.13
CA THR A 314 4.33 -20.97 5.60
C THR A 314 3.08 -20.50 6.36
N GLY A 315 2.17 -19.82 5.69
CA GLY A 315 0.92 -19.32 6.27
C GLY A 315 1.04 -18.03 7.08
N ASP A 316 2.22 -17.66 7.58
CA ASP A 316 2.51 -16.41 8.32
C ASP A 316 3.61 -15.60 7.62
N PHE A 317 3.84 -14.36 8.03
CA PHE A 317 4.92 -13.52 7.52
C PHE A 317 6.29 -14.14 7.78
N VAL A 318 7.16 -14.10 6.78
CA VAL A 318 8.56 -14.49 6.90
C VAL A 318 9.37 -13.26 7.26
N ILE A 319 9.74 -13.16 8.54
CA ILE A 319 10.50 -12.03 9.09
C ILE A 319 11.67 -12.58 9.90
N GLY A 320 12.88 -12.18 9.55
CA GLY A 320 14.08 -12.56 10.28
C GLY A 320 15.27 -12.83 9.40
N GLU A 321 16.40 -13.14 10.02
CA GLU A 321 17.58 -13.55 9.27
C GLU A 321 17.38 -14.90 8.60
N ALA A 322 17.86 -15.01 7.37
CA ALA A 322 17.85 -16.26 6.62
C ALA A 322 18.87 -17.26 7.21
N GLU A 323 18.48 -18.51 7.31
CA GLU A 323 19.32 -19.58 7.86
C GLU A 323 20.62 -19.75 7.07
N GLY A 324 21.75 -19.72 7.75
CA GLY A 324 23.09 -19.79 7.13
C GLY A 324 23.56 -18.52 6.42
N ALA A 325 22.77 -17.45 6.45
CA ALA A 325 23.03 -16.17 5.78
C ALA A 325 22.97 -14.98 6.75
N PRO A 326 23.86 -14.92 7.77
CA PRO A 326 23.81 -13.84 8.76
C PRO A 326 23.96 -12.48 8.09
N GLY A 327 23.11 -11.52 8.53
CA GLY A 327 23.00 -10.19 7.94
C GLY A 327 22.08 -10.11 6.72
N PHE A 328 21.49 -11.23 6.25
CA PHE A 328 20.45 -11.24 5.24
C PHE A 328 19.08 -11.40 5.91
N ILE A 329 18.25 -10.34 5.87
CA ILE A 329 16.98 -10.24 6.60
C ILE A 329 15.83 -10.30 5.60
N ASP A 330 14.98 -11.31 5.73
CA ASP A 330 13.74 -11.40 4.96
C ASP A 330 12.61 -10.59 5.60
N LEU A 331 11.89 -9.84 4.79
CA LEU A 331 10.58 -9.26 5.05
C LEU A 331 9.63 -9.72 3.93
N ALA A 332 9.32 -11.02 3.90
CA ALA A 332 8.65 -11.69 2.79
C ALA A 332 7.27 -12.26 3.17
N GLY A 333 6.50 -12.66 2.15
CA GLY A 333 5.16 -13.21 2.36
C GLY A 333 4.12 -12.16 2.77
N MET A 334 4.36 -10.89 2.46
CA MET A 334 3.55 -9.74 2.90
C MET A 334 2.25 -9.61 2.09
N LYS A 335 1.43 -10.68 2.09
CA LYS A 335 0.03 -10.61 1.66
C LYS A 335 -0.80 -9.74 2.62
N SER A 336 -2.11 -9.57 2.36
CA SER A 336 -3.01 -8.98 3.37
C SER A 336 -2.88 -9.71 4.72
N PRO A 337 -2.62 -8.96 5.82
CA PRO A 337 -2.69 -7.51 6.00
C PRO A 337 -1.35 -6.73 5.87
N GLY A 338 -0.50 -7.06 4.91
CA GLY A 338 0.86 -6.48 4.76
C GLY A 338 0.90 -4.94 4.72
N LEU A 339 -0.08 -4.28 4.06
CA LEU A 339 -0.17 -2.81 4.04
C LEU A 339 -0.34 -2.23 5.45
N SER A 340 -1.25 -2.82 6.24
CA SER A 340 -1.49 -2.42 7.63
C SER A 340 -0.29 -2.67 8.52
N SER A 341 0.40 -3.79 8.28
CA SER A 341 1.52 -4.25 9.11
C SER A 341 2.84 -3.56 8.81
N ALA A 342 2.97 -2.89 7.66
CA ALA A 342 4.24 -2.38 7.15
C ALA A 342 5.08 -1.58 8.17
N PRO A 343 4.53 -0.62 8.95
CA PRO A 343 5.31 0.09 9.95
C PRO A 343 5.85 -0.80 11.08
N ALA A 344 5.03 -1.77 11.54
CA ALA A 344 5.44 -2.68 12.60
C ALA A 344 6.49 -3.71 12.09
N VAL A 345 6.34 -4.18 10.84
CA VAL A 345 7.33 -5.04 10.17
C VAL A 345 8.68 -4.33 10.04
N ALA A 346 8.68 -3.05 9.68
CA ALA A 346 9.90 -2.24 9.60
C ALA A 346 10.62 -2.16 10.95
N ARG A 347 9.89 -2.00 12.05
CA ARG A 347 10.47 -2.02 13.40
C ARG A 347 11.06 -3.37 13.79
N GLU A 348 10.50 -4.49 13.31
CA GLU A 348 11.13 -5.80 13.51
C GLU A 348 12.52 -5.87 12.84
N ALA A 349 12.66 -5.32 11.62
CA ALA A 349 13.97 -5.25 10.97
C ALA A 349 14.98 -4.42 11.77
N VAL A 350 14.57 -3.27 12.32
CA VAL A 350 15.42 -2.44 13.19
C VAL A 350 15.86 -3.21 14.44
N LYS A 351 14.94 -3.96 15.10
CA LYS A 351 15.26 -4.79 16.26
C LYS A 351 16.30 -5.87 15.96
N ILE A 352 16.29 -6.43 14.74
CA ILE A 352 17.30 -7.41 14.33
C ILE A 352 18.68 -6.75 14.27
N LEU A 353 18.80 -5.57 13.65
CA LEU A 353 20.06 -4.83 13.63
C LEU A 353 20.52 -4.42 15.04
N GLU A 354 19.58 -4.01 15.91
CA GLU A 354 19.87 -3.69 17.31
C GLU A 354 20.44 -4.91 18.06
N ALA A 355 19.89 -6.10 17.84
CA ALA A 355 20.37 -7.33 18.45
C ALA A 355 21.80 -7.71 18.03
N HIS A 356 22.25 -7.28 16.85
CA HIS A 356 23.65 -7.39 16.42
C HIS A 356 24.58 -6.36 17.07
N GLY A 357 24.03 -5.37 17.77
CA GLY A 357 24.81 -4.28 18.37
C GLY A 357 25.30 -3.23 17.38
N ASP A 358 24.74 -3.23 16.17
CA ASP A 358 25.17 -2.38 15.05
C ASP A 358 24.28 -1.14 14.83
N LEU A 359 23.33 -0.90 15.73
CA LEU A 359 22.44 0.26 15.64
C LEU A 359 23.02 1.43 16.45
N PRO A 360 23.46 2.53 15.80
CA PRO A 360 23.98 3.71 16.49
C PRO A 360 22.85 4.50 17.17
N ALA A 361 23.20 5.53 17.94
CA ALA A 361 22.20 6.45 18.49
C ALA A 361 21.43 7.18 17.36
N PRO A 362 20.15 7.45 17.54
CA PRO A 362 19.36 8.18 16.55
C PRO A 362 19.93 9.56 16.23
N LYS A 363 19.69 10.06 15.01
CA LYS A 363 20.06 11.40 14.54
C LYS A 363 19.38 12.47 15.38
N ALA A 364 20.12 13.48 15.80
CA ALA A 364 19.59 14.63 16.53
C ALA A 364 18.85 15.64 15.63
N ASP A 365 19.20 15.68 14.34
CA ASP A 365 18.68 16.59 13.32
C ASP A 365 17.69 15.92 12.34
N TYR A 366 17.06 14.82 12.78
CA TYR A 366 16.09 14.09 11.98
C TYR A 366 14.90 14.96 11.59
N ARG A 367 14.58 14.98 10.28
CA ARG A 367 13.48 15.77 9.72
C ARG A 367 12.28 14.87 9.41
N ASP A 368 11.39 14.73 10.40
CA ASP A 368 10.22 13.89 10.36
C ASP A 368 8.95 14.73 10.12
N GLY A 369 8.57 14.90 8.90
CA GLY A 369 7.37 15.62 8.52
C GLY A 369 7.33 15.81 7.00
N ARG A 370 6.13 15.84 6.47
CA ARG A 370 5.86 16.07 5.06
C ARG A 370 4.56 16.82 4.93
N THR A 371 4.49 17.74 4.01
CA THR A 371 3.25 18.44 3.66
C THR A 371 3.14 18.54 2.15
N ARG A 372 1.93 18.44 1.63
CA ARG A 372 1.62 18.63 0.21
C ARG A 372 0.59 19.72 0.01
N VAL A 373 0.76 20.48 -1.05
CA VAL A 373 -0.29 21.36 -1.53
C VAL A 373 -1.34 20.51 -2.24
N ARG A 374 -2.59 20.54 -1.72
CA ARG A 374 -3.78 20.03 -2.39
C ARG A 374 -4.66 21.24 -2.73
N PHE A 375 -4.38 21.86 -3.86
CA PHE A 375 -4.97 23.15 -4.24
C PHE A 375 -6.50 23.15 -4.14
N LYS A 376 -7.16 22.06 -4.54
CA LYS A 376 -8.63 21.96 -4.49
C LYS A 376 -9.21 22.09 -3.07
N GLU A 377 -8.43 21.73 -2.04
CA GLU A 377 -8.85 21.70 -0.63
C GLU A 377 -8.61 23.04 0.10
N LEU A 378 -7.80 23.92 -0.48
CA LEU A 378 -7.48 25.23 0.09
C LEU A 378 -8.71 26.17 0.09
N LEU A 379 -8.76 27.07 1.07
CA LEU A 379 -9.73 28.15 1.11
C LEU A 379 -9.50 29.18 -0.03
N PRO A 380 -10.51 29.92 -0.47
CA PRO A 380 -10.35 30.91 -1.57
C PRO A 380 -9.21 31.90 -1.35
N GLU A 381 -9.03 32.39 -0.13
CA GLU A 381 -7.98 33.34 0.24
C GLU A 381 -6.58 32.71 0.21
N GLU A 382 -6.48 31.42 0.56
CA GLU A 382 -5.23 30.64 0.48
C GLU A 382 -4.86 30.39 -0.98
N LYS A 383 -5.84 30.02 -1.82
CA LYS A 383 -5.66 29.89 -3.27
C LYS A 383 -5.15 31.20 -3.89
N ALA A 384 -5.78 32.33 -3.55
CA ALA A 384 -5.37 33.63 -4.07
C ALA A 384 -3.93 33.99 -3.67
N ARG A 385 -3.56 33.76 -2.41
CA ARG A 385 -2.18 33.98 -1.91
C ARG A 385 -1.17 33.07 -2.62
N LEU A 386 -1.51 31.80 -2.79
CA LEU A 386 -0.65 30.84 -3.44
C LEU A 386 -0.43 31.18 -4.92
N ILE A 387 -1.48 31.54 -5.65
CA ILE A 387 -1.40 31.97 -7.06
C ILE A 387 -0.57 33.25 -7.21
N ALA A 388 -0.71 34.19 -6.28
CA ALA A 388 0.08 35.44 -6.30
C ALA A 388 1.59 35.17 -6.11
N LYS A 389 1.93 34.15 -5.30
CA LYS A 389 3.31 33.74 -5.04
C LYS A 389 3.89 32.89 -6.21
N GLU A 390 3.09 31.97 -6.73
CA GLU A 390 3.47 31.03 -7.78
C GLU A 390 2.31 30.88 -8.79
N PRO A 391 2.37 31.60 -9.94
CA PRO A 391 1.29 31.64 -10.92
C PRO A 391 0.91 30.29 -11.54
N ALA A 392 1.78 29.27 -11.47
CA ALA A 392 1.51 27.92 -11.97
C ALA A 392 0.29 27.30 -11.26
N TYR A 393 0.04 27.62 -9.99
CA TYR A 393 -1.16 27.16 -9.28
C TYR A 393 -2.48 27.76 -9.79
N GLY A 394 -2.42 28.84 -10.58
CA GLY A 394 -3.58 29.41 -11.25
C GLY A 394 -4.02 28.67 -12.53
N ARG A 395 -3.25 27.71 -13.02
CA ARG A 395 -3.51 26.99 -14.26
C ARG A 395 -3.94 25.57 -13.98
N VAL A 396 -5.25 25.27 -14.09
CA VAL A 396 -5.80 23.92 -13.93
C VAL A 396 -5.49 23.08 -15.18
N ILE A 397 -4.73 22.01 -15.00
CA ILE A 397 -4.35 21.05 -16.05
C ILE A 397 -5.30 19.85 -16.05
N CYS A 398 -5.52 19.20 -14.92
CA CYS A 398 -6.48 18.10 -14.80
C CYS A 398 -7.83 18.62 -14.30
N ARG A 399 -8.80 18.75 -15.21
CA ARG A 399 -10.13 19.30 -14.87
C ARG A 399 -10.98 18.35 -14.03
N CYS A 400 -10.85 17.02 -14.22
CA CYS A 400 -11.63 16.02 -13.47
C CYS A 400 -11.27 16.03 -11.98
N GLU A 401 -9.99 16.23 -11.64
CA GLU A 401 -9.48 16.22 -10.28
C GLU A 401 -9.10 17.61 -9.76
N THR A 402 -9.22 18.65 -10.62
CA THR A 402 -8.85 20.03 -10.29
C THR A 402 -7.38 20.15 -9.87
N ILE A 403 -6.48 19.48 -10.61
CA ILE A 403 -5.04 19.54 -10.37
C ILE A 403 -4.42 20.64 -11.22
N THR A 404 -3.62 21.47 -10.59
CA THR A 404 -2.95 22.63 -11.18
C THR A 404 -1.59 22.27 -11.77
N GLU A 405 -1.06 23.15 -12.62
CA GLU A 405 0.31 23.06 -13.10
C GLU A 405 1.32 23.14 -11.96
N GLY A 406 1.05 23.95 -10.93
CA GLY A 406 1.89 24.04 -9.73
C GLY A 406 2.04 22.70 -9.01
N GLU A 407 0.93 21.99 -8.76
CA GLU A 407 0.99 20.66 -8.14
C GLU A 407 1.74 19.62 -9.00
N ILE A 408 1.65 19.73 -10.34
CA ILE A 408 2.41 18.85 -11.23
C ILE A 408 3.89 19.18 -11.16
N LEU A 409 4.25 20.46 -11.15
CA LEU A 409 5.64 20.90 -11.00
C LEU A 409 6.23 20.49 -9.65
N ASP A 410 5.47 20.57 -8.55
CA ASP A 410 5.89 20.05 -7.25
C ASP A 410 6.24 18.56 -7.37
N ALA A 411 5.34 17.74 -7.97
CA ALA A 411 5.57 16.32 -8.17
C ALA A 411 6.84 16.00 -9.01
N LEU A 412 7.30 16.93 -9.84
CA LEU A 412 8.52 16.80 -10.64
C LEU A 412 9.80 17.24 -9.89
N HIS A 413 9.66 17.91 -8.72
CA HIS A 413 10.78 18.47 -7.94
C HIS A 413 10.86 17.98 -6.50
N GLU A 414 10.02 17.01 -6.08
CA GLU A 414 10.07 16.39 -4.75
C GLU A 414 11.38 15.63 -4.52
N GLU A 415 11.63 15.15 -3.30
CA GLU A 415 12.79 14.32 -2.94
C GLU A 415 12.91 13.08 -3.84
N ILE A 416 11.77 12.51 -4.25
CA ILE A 416 11.69 11.42 -5.23
C ILE A 416 10.90 11.94 -6.44
N PRO A 417 11.53 12.65 -7.39
CA PRO A 417 10.84 13.29 -8.49
C PRO A 417 10.11 12.29 -9.39
N ALA A 418 8.90 12.61 -9.82
CA ALA A 418 8.22 11.85 -10.86
C ALA A 418 8.98 11.92 -12.19
N THR A 419 9.06 10.80 -12.89
CA THR A 419 9.74 10.71 -14.20
C THR A 419 8.82 10.28 -15.33
N THR A 420 7.59 9.88 -14.98
CA THR A 420 6.57 9.37 -15.92
C THR A 420 5.22 10.01 -15.64
N ILE A 421 4.29 9.91 -16.59
CA ILE A 421 2.89 10.33 -16.39
C ILE A 421 2.26 9.58 -15.20
N ASP A 422 2.55 8.29 -15.07
CA ASP A 422 2.04 7.47 -13.96
C ASP A 422 2.67 7.89 -12.62
N GLY A 423 3.95 8.27 -12.61
CA GLY A 423 4.63 8.85 -11.45
C GLY A 423 3.99 10.18 -10.99
N VAL A 424 3.67 11.09 -11.92
CA VAL A 424 2.94 12.34 -11.62
C VAL A 424 1.56 12.03 -11.06
N LYS A 425 0.85 11.08 -11.67
CA LYS A 425 -0.47 10.62 -11.24
C LYS A 425 -0.46 10.14 -9.77
N ARG A 426 0.53 9.34 -9.38
CA ARG A 426 0.65 8.83 -8.00
C ARG A 426 1.00 9.93 -6.99
N ARG A 427 1.55 11.06 -7.42
CA ARG A 427 1.92 12.18 -6.53
C ARG A 427 0.80 13.19 -6.37
N CYS A 428 0.22 13.69 -7.45
CA CYS A 428 -0.78 14.76 -7.36
C CYS A 428 -2.20 14.36 -7.82
N GLY A 429 -2.40 13.13 -8.34
CA GLY A 429 -3.70 12.65 -8.81
C GLY A 429 -4.09 13.10 -10.23
N ALA A 430 -3.20 13.79 -10.97
CA ALA A 430 -3.46 14.16 -12.36
C ALA A 430 -3.66 12.91 -13.22
N GLY A 431 -4.84 12.77 -13.85
CA GLY A 431 -5.20 11.60 -14.65
C GLY A 431 -5.97 10.50 -13.88
N MET A 432 -6.28 10.68 -12.60
CA MET A 432 -7.06 9.71 -11.81
C MET A 432 -8.59 9.85 -11.94
N GLY A 433 -9.06 10.97 -12.49
CA GLY A 433 -10.50 11.20 -12.63
C GLY A 433 -11.14 10.46 -13.81
N ARG A 434 -12.42 10.73 -14.06
CA ARG A 434 -13.29 10.01 -15.00
C ARG A 434 -12.69 9.79 -16.40
N CYS A 435 -11.90 10.74 -16.93
CA CYS A 435 -11.29 10.60 -18.27
C CYS A 435 -9.96 9.82 -18.28
N GLN A 436 -9.44 9.40 -17.12
CA GLN A 436 -8.19 8.63 -16.97
C GLN A 436 -7.00 9.18 -17.76
N GLY A 437 -6.81 10.50 -17.71
CA GLY A 437 -5.70 11.19 -18.38
C GLY A 437 -5.95 11.58 -19.85
N GLY A 438 -7.12 11.23 -20.42
CA GLY A 438 -7.41 11.48 -21.84
C GLY A 438 -7.27 12.94 -22.26
N PHE A 439 -7.49 13.91 -21.38
CA PHE A 439 -7.32 15.33 -21.65
C PHE A 439 -6.03 15.92 -21.07
N CYS A 440 -5.63 15.52 -19.85
CA CYS A 440 -4.46 16.12 -19.21
C CYS A 440 -3.16 15.41 -19.56
N GLY A 441 -3.18 14.15 -20.00
CA GLY A 441 -1.98 13.35 -20.29
C GLY A 441 -0.96 14.04 -21.20
N PRO A 442 -1.35 14.57 -22.38
CA PRO A 442 -0.41 15.28 -23.26
C PRO A 442 0.23 16.49 -22.58
N ARG A 443 -0.53 17.24 -21.78
CA ARG A 443 -0.01 18.41 -21.07
C ARG A 443 0.93 18.02 -19.92
N VAL A 444 0.63 16.92 -19.20
CA VAL A 444 1.53 16.36 -18.19
C VAL A 444 2.84 15.90 -18.83
N LEU A 445 2.78 15.21 -19.97
CA LEU A 445 3.97 14.78 -20.71
C LEU A 445 4.83 15.97 -21.13
N GLU A 446 4.21 17.04 -21.65
CA GLU A 446 4.91 18.27 -22.03
C GLU A 446 5.65 18.91 -20.84
N LEU A 447 5.03 18.94 -19.65
CA LEU A 447 5.66 19.45 -18.43
C LEU A 447 6.83 18.57 -17.99
N ILE A 448 6.69 17.23 -18.05
CA ILE A 448 7.78 16.29 -17.76
C ILE A 448 8.95 16.56 -18.73
N SER A 449 8.68 16.61 -20.03
CA SER A 449 9.70 16.84 -21.08
C SER A 449 10.45 18.13 -20.85
N LYS A 450 9.71 19.22 -20.60
CA LYS A 450 10.29 20.54 -20.36
C LYS A 450 11.15 20.57 -19.09
N THR A 451 10.68 19.94 -18.00
CA THR A 451 11.42 19.91 -16.73
C THR A 451 12.70 19.07 -16.84
N ARG A 452 12.66 17.99 -17.61
CA ARG A 452 13.79 17.06 -17.77
C ARG A 452 14.70 17.39 -18.97
N GLY A 453 14.32 18.32 -19.84
CA GLY A 453 15.09 18.65 -21.02
C GLY A 453 15.16 17.51 -22.05
N ILE A 454 14.08 16.72 -22.19
CA ILE A 454 13.96 15.60 -23.14
C ILE A 454 12.81 15.89 -24.10
N ASP A 455 12.86 15.32 -25.31
CA ASP A 455 11.73 15.39 -26.24
C ASP A 455 10.55 14.54 -25.71
N PRO A 456 9.29 15.00 -25.96
CA PRO A 456 8.09 14.31 -25.51
C PRO A 456 7.90 12.89 -26.05
#